data_f99b14f6517d83cdd1f156b07739e962
#
_entry.id   f99b14f6517d83cdd1f156b07739e962
#
_cell.length_a   1.000
_cell.length_b   1.000
_cell.length_c   1.000
_cell.angle_alpha   90.00
_cell.angle_beta   90.00
_cell.angle_gamma   90.00
#
_symmetry.space_group_name_H-M   'P 1'
#
loop_
_entity.id
_entity.type
_entity.pdbx_description
1 polymer ?
#
loop_
_entity_poly.entity_id
_entity_poly.type
_entity_poly.pdbx_seq_one_letter_code
_entity_poly.pdbx_strand_id
1 'polypeptide(L)'
;MLNDLYHMLDPVAISAGPITIYWYGLAYVVGALLTAIVMYRTQRRWGFDITIDDLTSVVVGAVFGLIIGARLFYVVFYGDGYYWTHPLEIFATNEGGMSFHGGLVGGILGGIIVCRMYKLDAWTVADLAVIGAPLALCLGRCANFVNGELWGKPTDLPWGVVFGGTAGDMPRHPSQLYEAFLEGIVLFCFLQVLSRKKPLLPQGTFMGVFVMGYGIVRFLVEFVRVPDAQLGYLLGDVITMGQLLSLPLVIAGLALIIFARHRNRPQRIYLDA
;
A
#
# COMPACT_ATOMS: atom_id res chain seq x y z
N MET A 1 1.03 -8.89 27.67
CA MET A 1 -0.21 -8.30 27.09
C MET A 1 -0.22 -8.35 25.54
N LEU A 2 0.68 -7.65 24.81
CA LEU A 2 0.67 -7.73 23.34
C LEU A 2 1.05 -9.12 22.81
N ASN A 3 2.05 -9.76 23.41
CA ASN A 3 2.47 -11.12 23.10
C ASN A 3 1.31 -12.12 23.31
N ASP A 4 0.60 -12.02 24.42
CA ASP A 4 -0.52 -12.94 24.72
C ASP A 4 -1.67 -12.75 23.72
N LEU A 5 -1.94 -11.48 23.34
CA LEU A 5 -2.91 -11.17 22.29
C LEU A 5 -2.51 -11.80 20.96
N TYR A 6 -1.23 -11.69 20.57
CA TYR A 6 -0.74 -12.27 19.33
C TYR A 6 -0.99 -13.78 19.24
N HIS A 7 -0.73 -14.53 20.32
CA HIS A 7 -0.93 -15.99 20.35
C HIS A 7 -2.41 -16.42 20.35
N MET A 8 -3.35 -15.49 20.49
CA MET A 8 -4.79 -15.74 20.34
C MET A 8 -5.29 -15.48 18.91
N LEU A 9 -4.45 -14.91 18.04
CA LEU A 9 -4.84 -14.57 16.68
C LEU A 9 -4.68 -15.79 15.75
N ASP A 10 -5.66 -15.97 14.86
CA ASP A 10 -5.62 -16.95 13.79
C ASP A 10 -5.56 -16.20 12.45
N PRO A 11 -4.61 -16.51 11.54
CA PRO A 11 -4.57 -15.95 10.20
C PRO A 11 -5.83 -16.20 9.38
N VAL A 12 -6.58 -17.27 9.70
CA VAL A 12 -7.84 -17.60 9.04
C VAL A 12 -8.98 -16.80 9.68
N ALA A 13 -9.64 -15.99 8.88
CA ALA A 13 -10.80 -15.22 9.32
C ALA A 13 -12.09 -16.04 9.30
N ILE A 14 -12.30 -16.83 8.24
CA ILE A 14 -13.49 -17.68 8.06
C ILE A 14 -13.07 -18.96 7.36
N SER A 15 -13.50 -20.12 7.88
CA SER A 15 -13.36 -21.42 7.24
C SER A 15 -14.74 -22.08 7.12
N ALA A 16 -15.18 -22.31 5.88
CA ALA A 16 -16.48 -22.93 5.59
C ALA A 16 -16.32 -23.97 4.48
N GLY A 17 -16.17 -25.22 4.87
CA GLY A 17 -15.93 -26.34 3.94
C GLY A 17 -14.64 -26.14 3.12
N PRO A 18 -14.70 -26.12 1.78
CA PRO A 18 -13.50 -25.95 0.95
C PRO A 18 -13.02 -24.50 0.84
N ILE A 19 -13.78 -23.53 1.39
CA ILE A 19 -13.48 -22.11 1.30
C ILE A 19 -12.81 -21.63 2.59
N THR A 20 -11.58 -21.14 2.46
CA THR A 20 -10.84 -20.50 3.55
C THR A 20 -10.55 -19.05 3.18
N ILE A 21 -11.00 -18.11 4.03
CA ILE A 21 -10.78 -16.68 3.86
C ILE A 21 -9.79 -16.22 4.92
N TYR A 22 -8.69 -15.62 4.47
CA TYR A 22 -7.64 -15.08 5.33
C TYR A 22 -7.87 -13.60 5.63
N TRP A 23 -7.46 -13.14 6.80
CA TRP A 23 -7.49 -11.71 7.16
C TRP A 23 -6.79 -10.83 6.13
N TYR A 24 -5.74 -11.36 5.51
CA TYR A 24 -4.98 -10.64 4.48
C TYR A 24 -5.85 -10.30 3.25
N GLY A 25 -6.65 -11.24 2.77
CA GLY A 25 -7.61 -11.00 1.69
C GLY A 25 -8.68 -9.99 2.07
N LEU A 26 -9.23 -10.09 3.28
CA LEU A 26 -10.21 -9.13 3.80
C LEU A 26 -9.62 -7.73 3.93
N ALA A 27 -8.38 -7.61 4.38
CA ALA A 27 -7.68 -6.33 4.50
C ALA A 27 -7.60 -5.58 3.17
N TYR A 28 -7.37 -6.26 2.04
CA TYR A 28 -7.39 -5.64 0.71
C TYR A 28 -8.78 -5.13 0.33
N VAL A 29 -9.81 -5.96 0.52
CA VAL A 29 -11.19 -5.59 0.17
C VAL A 29 -11.66 -4.41 1.03
N VAL A 30 -11.51 -4.50 2.35
CA VAL A 30 -11.90 -3.44 3.27
C VAL A 30 -11.07 -2.18 3.04
N GLY A 31 -9.76 -2.33 2.77
CA GLY A 31 -8.87 -1.23 2.45
C GLY A 31 -9.29 -0.47 1.19
N ALA A 32 -9.66 -1.19 0.12
CA ALA A 32 -10.18 -0.60 -1.10
C ALA A 32 -11.51 0.15 -0.87
N LEU A 33 -12.43 -0.45 -0.10
CA LEU A 33 -13.70 0.18 0.27
C LEU A 33 -13.50 1.45 1.10
N LEU A 34 -12.61 1.41 2.11
CA LEU A 34 -12.29 2.59 2.92
C LEU A 34 -11.65 3.68 2.07
N THR A 35 -10.75 3.33 1.15
CA THR A 35 -10.16 4.27 0.21
C THR A 35 -11.24 4.92 -0.65
N ALA A 36 -12.18 4.15 -1.23
CA ALA A 36 -13.30 4.66 -2.02
C ALA A 36 -14.19 5.62 -1.20
N ILE A 37 -14.51 5.27 0.05
CA ILE A 37 -15.30 6.12 0.95
C ILE A 37 -14.57 7.44 1.23
N VAL A 38 -13.26 7.39 1.48
CA VAL A 38 -12.45 8.59 1.71
C VAL A 38 -12.38 9.46 0.46
N MET A 39 -12.18 8.88 -0.71
CA MET A 39 -12.20 9.57 -2.00
C MET A 39 -13.54 10.28 -2.20
N TYR A 40 -14.67 9.57 -2.02
CA TYR A 40 -16.01 10.12 -2.17
C TYR A 40 -16.26 11.29 -1.21
N ARG A 41 -15.95 11.14 0.08
CA ARG A 41 -16.13 12.20 1.07
C ARG A 41 -15.22 13.40 0.81
N THR A 42 -14.01 13.16 0.35
CA THR A 42 -13.04 14.23 0.09
C THR A 42 -13.42 15.03 -1.15
N GLN A 43 -13.79 14.37 -2.26
CA GLN A 43 -14.21 15.06 -3.47
C GLN A 43 -15.47 15.92 -3.22
N ARG A 44 -16.45 15.43 -2.47
CA ARG A 44 -17.64 16.19 -2.08
C ARG A 44 -17.26 17.43 -1.24
N ARG A 45 -16.32 17.29 -0.32
CA ARG A 45 -15.80 18.41 0.48
C ARG A 45 -15.04 19.45 -0.36
N TRP A 46 -14.41 19.00 -1.46
CA TRP A 46 -13.75 19.88 -2.41
C TRP A 46 -14.72 20.61 -3.34
N GLY A 47 -16.01 20.24 -3.30
CA GLY A 47 -17.07 20.80 -4.14
C GLY A 47 -17.16 20.15 -5.51
N PHE A 48 -16.64 18.92 -5.63
CA PHE A 48 -16.73 18.13 -6.85
C PHE A 48 -17.92 17.18 -6.80
N ASP A 49 -18.33 16.68 -7.96
CA ASP A 49 -19.49 15.80 -8.11
C ASP A 49 -19.15 14.59 -9.01
N ILE A 50 -18.14 13.79 -8.59
CA ILE A 50 -17.92 12.49 -9.20
C ILE A 50 -19.07 11.57 -8.78
N THR A 51 -19.65 10.84 -9.72
CA THR A 51 -20.66 9.84 -9.40
C THR A 51 -20.06 8.69 -8.61
N ILE A 52 -20.89 8.00 -7.83
CA ILE A 52 -20.45 6.80 -7.11
C ILE A 52 -20.01 5.72 -8.11
N ASP A 53 -20.70 5.61 -9.25
CA ASP A 53 -20.41 4.62 -10.29
C ASP A 53 -19.04 4.87 -10.93
N ASP A 54 -18.71 6.12 -11.28
CA ASP A 54 -17.40 6.48 -11.83
C ASP A 54 -16.26 6.20 -10.83
N LEU A 55 -16.48 6.58 -9.56
CA LEU A 55 -15.50 6.35 -8.50
C LEU A 55 -15.29 4.85 -8.25
N THR A 56 -16.39 4.08 -8.18
CA THR A 56 -16.33 2.63 -8.01
C THR A 56 -15.61 1.99 -9.19
N SER A 57 -15.89 2.44 -10.42
CA SER A 57 -15.22 1.97 -11.63
C SER A 57 -13.71 2.20 -11.56
N VAL A 58 -13.26 3.38 -11.09
CA VAL A 58 -11.83 3.67 -10.89
C VAL A 58 -11.20 2.72 -9.88
N VAL A 59 -11.84 2.52 -8.71
CA VAL A 59 -11.30 1.64 -7.66
C VAL A 59 -11.27 0.19 -8.14
N VAL A 60 -12.34 -0.29 -8.78
CA VAL A 60 -12.42 -1.63 -9.35
C VAL A 60 -11.35 -1.82 -10.43
N GLY A 61 -11.20 -0.84 -11.34
CA GLY A 61 -10.17 -0.87 -12.37
C GLY A 61 -8.74 -0.91 -11.80
N ALA A 62 -8.48 -0.16 -10.73
CA ALA A 62 -7.20 -0.20 -10.03
C ALA A 62 -6.96 -1.56 -9.35
N VAL A 63 -7.98 -2.16 -8.70
CA VAL A 63 -7.87 -3.49 -8.07
C VAL A 63 -7.62 -4.59 -9.11
N PHE A 64 -8.39 -4.59 -10.21
CA PHE A 64 -8.15 -5.54 -11.30
C PHE A 64 -6.77 -5.37 -11.92
N GLY A 65 -6.37 -4.12 -12.16
CA GLY A 65 -5.03 -3.80 -12.66
C GLY A 65 -3.94 -4.31 -11.72
N LEU A 66 -4.12 -4.14 -10.40
CA LEU A 66 -3.21 -4.63 -9.38
C LEU A 66 -3.06 -6.15 -9.44
N ILE A 67 -4.18 -6.90 -9.49
CA ILE A 67 -4.15 -8.38 -9.52
C ILE A 67 -3.46 -8.86 -10.80
N ILE A 68 -3.88 -8.34 -11.95
CA ILE A 68 -3.32 -8.73 -13.25
C ILE A 68 -1.84 -8.36 -13.33
N GLY A 69 -1.49 -7.15 -12.95
CA GLY A 69 -0.12 -6.67 -12.97
C GLY A 69 0.80 -7.45 -12.05
N ALA A 70 0.35 -7.75 -10.82
CA ALA A 70 1.09 -8.55 -9.86
C ALA A 70 1.41 -9.95 -10.41
N ARG A 71 0.42 -10.59 -11.04
CA ARG A 71 0.59 -11.94 -11.61
C ARG A 71 1.47 -11.91 -12.86
N LEU A 72 1.19 -11.05 -13.82
CA LEU A 72 1.98 -10.96 -15.04
C LEU A 72 3.46 -10.63 -14.77
N PHE A 73 3.71 -9.71 -13.86
CA PHE A 73 5.08 -9.36 -13.49
C PHE A 73 5.81 -10.53 -12.83
N TYR A 74 5.11 -11.26 -11.96
CA TYR A 74 5.67 -12.48 -11.36
C TYR A 74 6.01 -13.54 -12.43
N VAL A 75 5.08 -13.83 -13.33
CA VAL A 75 5.27 -14.79 -14.44
C VAL A 75 6.50 -14.44 -15.29
N VAL A 76 6.66 -13.14 -15.60
CA VAL A 76 7.74 -12.70 -16.50
C VAL A 76 9.10 -12.65 -15.80
N PHE A 77 9.17 -12.20 -14.55
CA PHE A 77 10.45 -11.91 -13.88
C PHE A 77 10.88 -12.96 -12.86
N TYR A 78 9.96 -13.79 -12.37
CA TYR A 78 10.25 -14.79 -11.33
C TYR A 78 9.87 -16.23 -11.74
N GLY A 79 9.33 -16.40 -12.94
CA GLY A 79 8.84 -17.69 -13.43
C GLY A 79 9.92 -18.58 -14.07
N ASP A 80 11.16 -18.10 -14.26
CA ASP A 80 12.29 -18.83 -14.84
C ASP A 80 11.95 -19.69 -16.08
N GLY A 81 11.00 -19.19 -16.90
CA GLY A 81 10.55 -19.90 -18.09
C GLY A 81 9.49 -21.00 -17.87
N TYR A 82 9.16 -21.32 -16.63
CA TYR A 82 8.18 -22.35 -16.27
C TYR A 82 6.82 -22.16 -16.96
N TYR A 83 6.32 -20.93 -16.96
CA TYR A 83 4.99 -20.60 -17.50
C TYR A 83 4.91 -20.67 -19.03
N TRP A 84 6.02 -20.71 -19.74
CA TRP A 84 6.01 -20.95 -21.19
C TRP A 84 5.61 -22.38 -21.54
N THR A 85 5.90 -23.32 -20.65
CA THR A 85 5.52 -24.74 -20.79
C THR A 85 4.20 -25.07 -20.08
N HIS A 86 3.76 -24.22 -19.14
CA HIS A 86 2.55 -24.39 -18.33
C HIS A 86 1.65 -23.14 -18.37
N PRO A 87 1.14 -22.73 -19.55
CA PRO A 87 0.46 -21.43 -19.71
C PRO A 87 -0.85 -21.33 -18.92
N LEU A 88 -1.53 -22.42 -18.61
CA LEU A 88 -2.75 -22.41 -17.80
C LEU A 88 -2.48 -22.03 -16.32
N GLU A 89 -1.30 -22.32 -15.83
CA GLU A 89 -0.91 -21.99 -14.46
C GLU A 89 -0.66 -20.49 -14.25
N ILE A 90 -0.60 -19.68 -15.33
CA ILE A 90 -0.61 -18.21 -15.23
C ILE A 90 -1.85 -17.74 -14.44
N PHE A 91 -2.96 -18.46 -14.53
CA PHE A 91 -4.22 -18.10 -13.85
C PHE A 91 -4.33 -18.66 -12.43
N ALA A 92 -3.44 -19.53 -11.99
CA ALA A 92 -3.44 -20.15 -10.66
C ALA A 92 -2.94 -19.17 -9.58
N THR A 93 -3.64 -18.06 -9.36
CA THR A 93 -3.29 -17.04 -8.36
C THR A 93 -3.50 -17.50 -6.92
N ASN A 94 -4.27 -18.56 -6.70
CA ASN A 94 -4.51 -19.22 -5.41
C ASN A 94 -3.27 -19.95 -4.87
N GLU A 95 -2.30 -20.26 -5.72
CA GLU A 95 -1.03 -20.91 -5.35
C GLU A 95 0.08 -19.92 -5.00
N GLY A 96 -0.27 -18.64 -4.96
CA GLY A 96 0.70 -17.56 -4.72
C GLY A 96 1.33 -17.04 -6.02
N GLY A 97 2.56 -16.52 -5.94
CA GLY A 97 3.26 -16.00 -7.10
C GLY A 97 2.71 -14.64 -7.57
N MET A 98 2.78 -13.65 -6.69
CA MET A 98 2.34 -12.28 -6.93
C MET A 98 3.50 -11.31 -6.67
N SER A 99 3.75 -10.40 -7.59
CA SER A 99 4.78 -9.36 -7.46
C SER A 99 4.19 -8.04 -6.96
N PHE A 100 4.74 -7.52 -5.87
CA PHE A 100 4.34 -6.19 -5.36
C PHE A 100 4.55 -5.08 -6.41
N HIS A 101 5.70 -5.06 -7.09
CA HIS A 101 5.99 -4.05 -8.11
C HIS A 101 5.04 -4.14 -9.30
N GLY A 102 4.74 -5.36 -9.74
CA GLY A 102 3.75 -5.58 -10.78
C GLY A 102 2.35 -5.14 -10.38
N GLY A 103 1.97 -5.39 -9.14
CA GLY A 103 0.69 -4.94 -8.58
C GLY A 103 0.60 -3.41 -8.53
N LEU A 104 1.64 -2.74 -8.07
CA LEU A 104 1.69 -1.28 -8.02
C LEU A 104 1.54 -0.65 -9.42
N VAL A 105 2.34 -1.11 -10.37
CA VAL A 105 2.28 -0.61 -11.77
C VAL A 105 0.92 -0.92 -12.39
N GLY A 106 0.42 -2.15 -12.22
CA GLY A 106 -0.87 -2.55 -12.76
C GLY A 106 -2.04 -1.77 -12.16
N GLY A 107 -2.02 -1.51 -10.86
CA GLY A 107 -3.04 -0.71 -10.18
C GLY A 107 -3.06 0.74 -10.69
N ILE A 108 -1.91 1.36 -10.85
CA ILE A 108 -1.79 2.71 -11.42
C ILE A 108 -2.31 2.73 -12.86
N LEU A 109 -1.90 1.78 -13.69
CA LEU A 109 -2.35 1.69 -15.09
C LEU A 109 -3.85 1.44 -15.18
N GLY A 110 -4.41 0.52 -14.38
CA GLY A 110 -5.85 0.26 -14.33
C GLY A 110 -6.64 1.51 -13.96
N GLY A 111 -6.22 2.23 -12.93
CA GLY A 111 -6.83 3.50 -12.54
C GLY A 111 -6.76 4.56 -13.66
N ILE A 112 -5.61 4.73 -14.32
CA ILE A 112 -5.44 5.67 -15.44
C ILE A 112 -6.33 5.30 -16.63
N ILE A 113 -6.43 4.01 -16.98
CA ILE A 113 -7.27 3.53 -18.09
C ILE A 113 -8.72 3.91 -17.82
N VAL A 114 -9.24 3.62 -16.61
CA VAL A 114 -10.61 3.97 -16.25
C VAL A 114 -10.83 5.48 -16.22
N CYS A 115 -9.89 6.25 -15.66
CA CYS A 115 -9.97 7.72 -15.70
C CYS A 115 -10.10 8.23 -17.15
N ARG A 116 -9.35 7.66 -18.10
CA ARG A 116 -9.46 8.04 -19.51
C ARG A 116 -10.80 7.66 -20.13
N MET A 117 -11.34 6.47 -19.81
CA MET A 117 -12.64 6.01 -20.31
C MET A 117 -13.77 6.92 -19.85
N TYR A 118 -13.73 7.42 -18.62
CA TYR A 118 -14.74 8.29 -18.03
C TYR A 118 -14.40 9.78 -18.13
N LYS A 119 -13.32 10.14 -18.86
CA LYS A 119 -12.83 11.53 -19.03
C LYS A 119 -12.50 12.23 -17.70
N LEU A 120 -12.14 11.47 -16.69
CA LEU A 120 -11.72 11.97 -15.38
C LEU A 120 -10.27 12.46 -15.43
N ASP A 121 -9.96 13.51 -14.67
CA ASP A 121 -8.58 13.96 -14.50
C ASP A 121 -7.82 13.03 -13.57
N ALA A 122 -6.93 12.21 -14.14
CA ALA A 122 -6.17 11.19 -13.42
C ALA A 122 -5.29 11.77 -12.29
N TRP A 123 -4.82 13.03 -12.40
CA TRP A 123 -4.02 13.67 -11.35
C TRP A 123 -4.86 13.95 -10.11
N THR A 124 -6.05 14.52 -10.29
CA THR A 124 -6.98 14.76 -9.19
C THR A 124 -7.49 13.47 -8.57
N VAL A 125 -7.82 12.47 -9.40
CA VAL A 125 -8.25 11.15 -8.92
C VAL A 125 -7.14 10.47 -8.13
N ALA A 126 -5.89 10.54 -8.58
CA ALA A 126 -4.75 9.99 -7.86
C ALA A 126 -4.51 10.74 -6.53
N ASP A 127 -4.61 12.07 -6.50
CA ASP A 127 -4.55 12.86 -5.26
C ASP A 127 -5.66 12.45 -4.27
N LEU A 128 -6.88 12.19 -4.75
CA LEU A 128 -7.98 11.68 -3.92
C LEU A 128 -7.69 10.27 -3.39
N ALA A 129 -7.14 9.39 -4.23
CA ALA A 129 -6.84 8.01 -3.87
C ALA A 129 -5.77 7.93 -2.77
N VAL A 130 -4.68 8.70 -2.89
CA VAL A 130 -3.59 8.66 -1.89
C VAL A 130 -4.00 9.26 -0.54
N ILE A 131 -5.08 10.05 -0.45
CA ILE A 131 -5.63 10.51 0.83
C ILE A 131 -6.28 9.34 1.59
N GLY A 132 -6.83 8.35 0.90
CA GLY A 132 -7.45 7.15 1.48
C GLY A 132 -6.51 5.95 1.61
N ALA A 133 -5.54 5.82 0.71
CA ALA A 133 -4.63 4.68 0.62
C ALA A 133 -3.91 4.30 1.94
N PRO A 134 -3.52 5.23 2.82
CA PRO A 134 -2.92 4.88 4.10
C PRO A 134 -3.77 3.95 4.96
N LEU A 135 -5.10 4.02 4.88
CA LEU A 135 -5.97 3.09 5.62
C LEU A 135 -5.86 1.66 5.10
N ALA A 136 -5.71 1.50 3.78
CA ALA A 136 -5.46 0.18 3.20
C ALA A 136 -4.08 -0.36 3.61
N LEU A 137 -3.05 0.49 3.64
CA LEU A 137 -1.73 0.12 4.18
C LEU A 137 -1.82 -0.30 5.64
N CYS A 138 -2.53 0.46 6.48
CA CYS A 138 -2.75 0.12 7.88
C CYS A 138 -3.31 -1.31 8.04
N LEU A 139 -4.40 -1.62 7.32
CA LEU A 139 -5.03 -2.93 7.38
C LEU A 139 -4.12 -4.04 6.87
N GLY A 140 -3.38 -3.79 5.78
CA GLY A 140 -2.40 -4.74 5.26
C GLY A 140 -1.30 -5.05 6.27
N ARG A 141 -0.78 -4.03 6.98
CA ARG A 141 0.22 -4.22 8.04
C ARG A 141 -0.33 -4.94 9.26
N CYS A 142 -1.57 -4.67 9.64
CA CYS A 142 -2.24 -5.45 10.68
C CYS A 142 -2.39 -6.92 10.26
N ALA A 143 -2.71 -7.19 9.00
CA ALA A 143 -2.77 -8.56 8.49
C ALA A 143 -1.39 -9.24 8.47
N ASN A 144 -0.31 -8.53 8.10
CA ASN A 144 1.05 -9.05 8.25
C ASN A 144 1.39 -9.42 9.70
N PHE A 145 0.93 -8.62 10.68
CA PHE A 145 1.09 -8.93 12.10
C PHE A 145 0.36 -10.22 12.47
N VAL A 146 -0.90 -10.37 12.06
CA VAL A 146 -1.69 -11.59 12.31
C VAL A 146 -1.04 -12.82 11.67
N ASN A 147 -0.48 -12.68 10.47
CA ASN A 147 0.23 -13.76 9.77
C ASN A 147 1.61 -14.09 10.40
N GLY A 148 2.13 -13.27 11.31
CA GLY A 148 3.43 -13.47 11.90
C GLY A 148 4.60 -13.29 10.92
N GLU A 149 4.45 -12.40 9.96
CA GLU A 149 5.45 -12.13 8.92
C GLU A 149 5.99 -10.69 9.01
N LEU A 150 7.17 -10.42 8.42
CA LEU A 150 7.78 -9.08 8.36
C LEU A 150 8.09 -8.46 9.75
N TRP A 151 8.41 -9.29 10.71
CA TRP A 151 8.74 -8.90 12.07
C TRP A 151 10.08 -8.15 12.18
N GLY A 152 10.28 -7.49 13.31
CA GLY A 152 11.46 -6.69 13.59
C GLY A 152 12.59 -7.45 14.24
N LYS A 153 13.68 -6.72 14.54
CA LYS A 153 14.85 -7.20 15.27
C LYS A 153 14.48 -7.63 16.70
N PRO A 154 15.28 -8.47 17.35
CA PRO A 154 15.11 -8.78 18.77
C PRO A 154 15.05 -7.53 19.62
N THR A 155 14.24 -7.55 20.70
CA THR A 155 14.06 -6.40 21.59
C THR A 155 13.72 -6.85 23.01
N ASP A 156 14.17 -6.08 23.99
CA ASP A 156 13.81 -6.25 25.40
C ASP A 156 12.66 -5.32 25.84
N LEU A 157 12.02 -4.63 24.89
CA LEU A 157 10.92 -3.73 25.18
C LEU A 157 9.68 -4.51 25.66
N PRO A 158 8.89 -3.95 26.59
CA PRO A 158 7.76 -4.67 27.23
C PRO A 158 6.61 -5.04 26.25
N TRP A 159 6.62 -4.51 25.03
CA TRP A 159 5.68 -4.85 23.97
C TRP A 159 6.29 -5.74 22.87
N GLY A 160 7.50 -6.30 23.11
CA GLY A 160 8.08 -7.29 22.23
C GLY A 160 7.17 -8.51 22.08
N VAL A 161 7.15 -9.11 20.88
CA VAL A 161 6.31 -10.26 20.54
C VAL A 161 7.18 -11.44 20.11
N VAL A 162 6.90 -12.61 20.65
CA VAL A 162 7.50 -13.88 20.23
C VAL A 162 6.64 -14.44 19.10
N PHE A 163 7.11 -14.33 17.87
CA PHE A 163 6.37 -14.78 16.68
C PHE A 163 6.47 -16.30 16.45
N GLY A 164 7.51 -16.93 16.98
CA GLY A 164 7.76 -18.37 16.76
C GLY A 164 8.17 -18.72 15.32
N GLY A 165 8.18 -19.99 14.98
CA GLY A 165 8.51 -20.46 13.64
C GLY A 165 9.87 -19.95 13.15
N THR A 166 9.93 -19.36 11.98
CA THR A 166 11.16 -18.79 11.38
C THR A 166 11.70 -17.56 12.11
N ALA A 167 10.86 -16.90 12.93
CA ALA A 167 11.29 -15.78 13.77
C ALA A 167 12.07 -16.23 15.02
N GLY A 168 11.90 -17.49 15.44
CA GLY A 168 12.49 -18.04 16.66
C GLY A 168 11.74 -17.59 17.93
N ASP A 169 12.31 -17.94 19.08
CA ASP A 169 11.65 -17.80 20.40
C ASP A 169 12.04 -16.51 21.14
N MET A 170 12.71 -15.58 20.46
CA MET A 170 13.09 -14.30 21.05
C MET A 170 12.01 -13.25 20.83
N PRO A 171 11.71 -12.39 21.83
CA PRO A 171 10.84 -11.24 21.64
C PRO A 171 11.41 -10.30 20.56
N ARG A 172 10.56 -9.83 19.66
CA ARG A 172 10.94 -8.96 18.54
C ARG A 172 10.06 -7.73 18.47
N HIS A 173 10.59 -6.66 17.86
CA HIS A 173 9.77 -5.50 17.53
C HIS A 173 8.58 -5.91 16.64
N PRO A 174 7.35 -5.57 16.99
CA PRO A 174 6.18 -5.73 16.11
C PRO A 174 6.21 -4.62 15.04
N SER A 175 7.20 -4.65 14.14
CA SER A 175 7.45 -3.62 13.14
C SER A 175 6.26 -3.39 12.22
N GLN A 176 5.44 -4.43 11.98
CA GLN A 176 4.19 -4.32 11.24
C GLN A 176 3.22 -3.33 11.89
N LEU A 177 3.12 -3.31 13.23
CA LEU A 177 2.26 -2.38 13.96
C LEU A 177 2.83 -0.95 13.95
N TYR A 178 4.16 -0.80 13.93
CA TYR A 178 4.78 0.53 13.75
C TYR A 178 4.48 1.08 12.36
N GLU A 179 4.61 0.24 11.33
CA GLU A 179 4.23 0.58 9.96
C GLU A 179 2.73 0.90 9.86
N ALA A 180 1.84 0.07 10.45
CA ALA A 180 0.41 0.32 10.48
C ALA A 180 0.06 1.69 11.10
N PHE A 181 0.72 2.04 12.19
CA PHE A 181 0.50 3.31 12.86
C PHE A 181 1.06 4.49 12.06
N LEU A 182 2.31 4.42 11.63
CA LEU A 182 2.99 5.56 10.99
C LEU A 182 2.60 5.72 9.51
N GLU A 183 2.69 4.65 8.69
CA GLU A 183 2.32 4.66 7.26
C GLU A 183 0.80 4.73 7.08
N GLY A 184 0.05 4.13 8.02
CA GLY A 184 -1.40 4.08 8.01
C GLY A 184 -2.02 5.30 8.70
N ILE A 185 -2.09 5.28 10.03
CA ILE A 185 -2.90 6.24 10.81
C ILE A 185 -2.31 7.65 10.75
N VAL A 186 -1.02 7.83 11.04
CA VAL A 186 -0.37 9.15 11.10
C VAL A 186 -0.39 9.81 9.74
N LEU A 187 0.01 9.11 8.68
CA LEU A 187 0.03 9.64 7.33
C LEU A 187 -1.39 9.95 6.83
N PHE A 188 -2.39 9.09 7.15
CA PHE A 188 -3.79 9.37 6.86
C PHE A 188 -4.27 10.67 7.51
N CYS A 189 -4.05 10.82 8.83
CA CYS A 189 -4.45 12.02 9.56
C CYS A 189 -3.79 13.27 8.97
N PHE A 190 -2.50 13.19 8.64
CA PHE A 190 -1.78 14.31 8.04
C PHE A 190 -2.38 14.72 6.69
N LEU A 191 -2.63 13.75 5.80
CA LEU A 191 -3.25 14.00 4.50
C LEU A 191 -4.68 14.51 4.64
N GLN A 192 -5.46 14.01 5.60
CA GLN A 192 -6.80 14.51 5.89
C GLN A 192 -6.80 15.97 6.35
N VAL A 193 -5.88 16.36 7.24
CA VAL A 193 -5.73 17.75 7.67
C VAL A 193 -5.32 18.62 6.49
N LEU A 194 -4.34 18.18 5.71
CA LEU A 194 -3.86 18.89 4.54
C LEU A 194 -4.97 19.10 3.49
N SER A 195 -5.82 18.09 3.27
CA SER A 195 -6.92 18.13 2.31
C SER A 195 -8.06 19.09 2.68
N ARG A 196 -8.05 19.62 3.91
CA ARG A 196 -9.03 20.61 4.37
C ARG A 196 -8.58 22.06 4.14
N LYS A 197 -7.32 22.29 3.75
CA LYS A 197 -6.81 23.63 3.48
C LYS A 197 -7.54 24.27 2.30
N LYS A 198 -7.75 25.59 2.41
CA LYS A 198 -8.31 26.44 1.36
C LYS A 198 -7.33 27.60 1.09
N PRO A 199 -7.08 27.98 -0.16
CA PRO A 199 -7.51 27.29 -1.39
C PRO A 199 -6.94 25.86 -1.49
N LEU A 200 -7.54 25.01 -2.35
CA LEU A 200 -7.07 23.66 -2.56
C LEU A 200 -5.64 23.67 -3.12
N LEU A 201 -4.84 22.71 -2.67
CA LEU A 201 -3.48 22.55 -3.17
C LEU A 201 -3.47 22.07 -4.62
N PRO A 202 -2.45 22.45 -5.42
CA PRO A 202 -2.34 22.04 -6.82
C PRO A 202 -2.32 20.52 -7.00
N GLN A 203 -2.78 20.07 -8.18
CA GLN A 203 -2.73 18.67 -8.60
C GLN A 203 -1.33 18.06 -8.46
N GLY A 204 -1.24 16.86 -7.90
CA GLY A 204 -0.01 16.13 -7.65
C GLY A 204 0.61 16.40 -6.27
N THR A 205 0.11 17.40 -5.53
CA THR A 205 0.65 17.72 -4.21
C THR A 205 0.40 16.59 -3.21
N PHE A 206 -0.82 16.02 -3.17
CA PHE A 206 -1.14 14.95 -2.21
C PHE A 206 -0.39 13.66 -2.56
N MET A 207 -0.22 13.33 -3.85
CA MET A 207 0.65 12.23 -4.28
C MET A 207 2.08 12.43 -3.80
N GLY A 208 2.65 13.63 -4.01
CA GLY A 208 4.01 13.93 -3.58
C GLY A 208 4.18 13.80 -2.07
N VAL A 209 3.22 14.33 -1.28
CA VAL A 209 3.22 14.22 0.18
C VAL A 209 3.10 12.77 0.65
N PHE A 210 2.22 11.99 0.02
CA PHE A 210 2.06 10.56 0.34
C PHE A 210 3.35 9.78 0.07
N VAL A 211 3.92 9.91 -1.13
CA VAL A 211 5.13 9.18 -1.53
C VAL A 211 6.33 9.57 -0.65
N MET A 212 6.49 10.87 -0.38
CA MET A 212 7.55 11.35 0.52
C MET A 212 7.35 10.85 1.95
N GLY A 213 6.13 10.98 2.49
CA GLY A 213 5.81 10.57 3.85
C GLY A 213 5.98 9.06 4.05
N TYR A 214 5.49 8.26 3.11
CA TYR A 214 5.71 6.81 3.09
C TYR A 214 7.20 6.47 3.07
N GLY A 215 7.99 7.09 2.18
CA GLY A 215 9.42 6.86 2.08
C GLY A 215 10.16 7.21 3.39
N ILE A 216 9.81 8.32 4.05
CA ILE A 216 10.39 8.71 5.34
C ILE A 216 10.07 7.67 6.42
N VAL A 217 8.79 7.28 6.55
CA VAL A 217 8.39 6.30 7.58
C VAL A 217 9.05 4.95 7.31
N ARG A 218 9.06 4.50 6.06
CA ARG A 218 9.69 3.24 5.67
C ARG A 218 11.19 3.23 5.98
N PHE A 219 11.88 4.32 5.72
CA PHE A 219 13.29 4.49 6.07
C PHE A 219 13.51 4.39 7.59
N LEU A 220 12.65 5.03 8.39
CA LEU A 220 12.76 5.03 9.85
C LEU A 220 12.44 3.66 10.47
N VAL A 221 11.39 2.99 10.01
CA VAL A 221 11.02 1.67 10.56
C VAL A 221 12.05 0.61 10.23
N GLU A 222 12.79 0.76 9.14
CA GLU A 222 13.84 -0.18 8.75
C GLU A 222 14.97 -0.32 9.78
N PHE A 223 15.19 0.67 10.64
CA PHE A 223 16.18 0.54 11.73
C PHE A 223 15.82 -0.55 12.74
N VAL A 224 14.54 -0.83 12.93
CA VAL A 224 14.04 -1.85 13.85
C VAL A 224 13.52 -3.11 13.15
N ARG A 225 13.44 -3.10 11.84
CA ARG A 225 13.00 -4.25 11.04
C ARG A 225 14.15 -5.19 10.73
N VAL A 226 13.87 -6.48 10.61
CA VAL A 226 14.85 -7.44 10.06
C VAL A 226 14.91 -7.23 8.54
N PRO A 227 16.11 -7.08 7.96
CA PRO A 227 16.26 -7.03 6.51
C PRO A 227 15.70 -8.28 5.83
N ASP A 228 15.24 -8.14 4.60
CA ASP A 228 14.77 -9.27 3.81
C ASP A 228 15.91 -10.30 3.66
N ALA A 229 15.64 -11.56 4.02
CA ALA A 229 16.63 -12.63 4.13
C ALA A 229 17.44 -12.86 2.84
N GLN A 230 16.88 -12.52 1.68
CA GLN A 230 17.52 -12.67 0.37
C GLN A 230 18.59 -11.61 0.08
N LEU A 231 18.53 -10.44 0.69
CA LEU A 231 19.35 -9.28 0.36
C LEU A 231 20.28 -8.86 1.52
N GLY A 232 19.91 -9.15 2.76
CA GLY A 232 20.69 -8.82 3.95
C GLY A 232 20.96 -7.33 4.10
N TYR A 233 22.11 -7.03 4.70
CA TYR A 233 22.64 -5.68 4.79
C TYR A 233 23.51 -5.37 3.58
N LEU A 234 23.41 -4.14 3.09
CA LEU A 234 24.28 -3.56 2.08
C LEU A 234 25.32 -2.66 2.77
N LEU A 235 26.48 -2.44 2.17
CA LEU A 235 27.50 -1.49 2.63
C LEU A 235 27.84 -1.62 4.15
N GLY A 236 28.61 -2.65 4.50
CA GLY A 236 29.20 -2.78 5.84
C GLY A 236 28.19 -3.00 6.97
N ASP A 237 27.14 -3.77 6.72
CA ASP A 237 26.10 -4.14 7.68
C ASP A 237 25.26 -2.97 8.26
N VAL A 238 25.27 -1.80 7.60
CA VAL A 238 24.61 -0.59 8.10
C VAL A 238 23.31 -0.27 7.33
N ILE A 239 23.32 -0.39 6.01
CA ILE A 239 22.21 0.02 5.15
C ILE A 239 21.46 -1.21 4.63
N THR A 240 20.14 -1.20 4.75
CA THR A 240 19.28 -2.24 4.18
C THR A 240 18.78 -1.84 2.79
N MET A 241 18.33 -2.82 1.99
CA MET A 241 17.66 -2.54 0.71
C MET A 241 16.40 -1.67 0.91
N GLY A 242 15.67 -1.88 2.00
CA GLY A 242 14.48 -1.07 2.34
C GLY A 242 14.84 0.41 2.53
N GLN A 243 15.95 0.72 3.20
CA GLN A 243 16.43 2.10 3.33
C GLN A 243 16.87 2.67 1.99
N LEU A 244 17.64 1.90 1.21
CA LEU A 244 18.11 2.34 -0.10
C LEU A 244 16.96 2.67 -1.06
N LEU A 245 15.91 1.85 -1.09
CA LEU A 245 14.72 2.07 -1.91
C LEU A 245 13.81 3.19 -1.37
N SER A 246 13.89 3.50 -0.09
CA SER A 246 13.10 4.58 0.51
C SER A 246 13.62 5.97 0.13
N LEU A 247 14.92 6.16 -0.05
CA LEU A 247 15.50 7.44 -0.44
C LEU A 247 14.99 7.96 -1.79
N PRO A 248 14.97 7.16 -2.87
CA PRO A 248 14.33 7.55 -4.13
C PRO A 248 12.86 7.96 -3.96
N LEU A 249 12.10 7.30 -3.07
CA LEU A 249 10.70 7.69 -2.82
C LEU A 249 10.61 9.07 -2.16
N VAL A 250 11.47 9.37 -1.19
CA VAL A 250 11.51 10.70 -0.56
C VAL A 250 11.86 11.77 -1.59
N ILE A 251 12.87 11.52 -2.43
CA ILE A 251 13.28 12.44 -3.49
C ILE A 251 12.17 12.63 -4.53
N ALA A 252 11.56 11.53 -4.99
CA ALA A 252 10.47 11.57 -5.96
C ALA A 252 9.23 12.31 -5.41
N GLY A 253 8.87 12.05 -4.15
CA GLY A 253 7.77 12.76 -3.50
C GLY A 253 8.04 14.25 -3.37
N LEU A 254 9.24 14.65 -2.97
CA LEU A 254 9.65 16.05 -2.92
C LEU A 254 9.64 16.69 -4.32
N ALA A 255 10.17 16.01 -5.31
CA ALA A 255 10.16 16.47 -6.70
C ALA A 255 8.73 16.66 -7.23
N LEU A 256 7.81 15.73 -6.90
CA LEU A 256 6.39 15.86 -7.24
C LEU A 256 5.75 17.09 -6.58
N ILE A 257 6.05 17.37 -5.32
CA ILE A 257 5.53 18.56 -4.62
C ILE A 257 6.04 19.84 -5.29
N ILE A 258 7.33 19.89 -5.61
CA ILE A 258 7.93 21.06 -6.29
C ILE A 258 7.31 21.23 -7.67
N PHE A 259 7.19 20.14 -8.44
CA PHE A 259 6.57 20.13 -9.77
C PHE A 259 5.11 20.58 -9.71
N ALA A 260 4.32 20.06 -8.77
CA ALA A 260 2.92 20.43 -8.56
C ALA A 260 2.79 21.94 -8.28
N ARG A 261 3.64 22.49 -7.42
CA ARG A 261 3.67 23.94 -7.10
C ARG A 261 4.09 24.79 -8.29
N HIS A 262 5.10 24.36 -9.04
CA HIS A 262 5.55 25.10 -10.23
C HIS A 262 4.49 25.09 -11.34
N ARG A 263 3.89 23.93 -11.60
CA ARG A 263 2.81 23.76 -12.58
C ARG A 263 1.53 24.48 -12.18
N ASN A 264 1.26 24.61 -10.89
CA ASN A 264 0.16 25.29 -10.24
C ASN A 264 -1.23 25.04 -10.87
N ARG A 265 -1.49 23.80 -11.31
CA ARG A 265 -2.79 23.43 -11.88
C ARG A 265 -3.79 23.15 -10.77
N PRO A 266 -5.00 23.77 -10.85
CA PRO A 266 -6.05 23.53 -9.86
C PRO A 266 -6.55 22.10 -9.95
N GLN A 267 -7.08 21.59 -8.83
CA GLN A 267 -7.83 20.34 -8.80
C GLN A 267 -9.09 20.47 -9.68
N ARG A 268 -9.35 19.49 -10.51
CA ARG A 268 -10.54 19.40 -11.37
C ARG A 268 -10.92 17.94 -11.57
N ILE A 269 -12.17 17.65 -11.86
CA ILE A 269 -12.63 16.26 -12.01
C ILE A 269 -12.64 15.83 -13.47
N TYR A 270 -13.26 16.59 -14.34
CA TYR A 270 -13.40 16.24 -15.75
C TYR A 270 -12.39 17.00 -16.60
N LEU A 271 -11.93 16.34 -17.68
CA LEU A 271 -10.93 16.93 -18.59
C LEU A 271 -11.52 18.06 -19.45
N ASP A 272 -12.81 18.00 -19.73
CA ASP A 272 -13.54 18.92 -20.62
C ASP A 272 -14.33 20.00 -19.85
N ALA A 273 -14.06 20.18 -18.55
CA ALA A 273 -14.70 21.18 -17.69
C ALA A 273 -13.87 22.44 -17.54
#